data_5c040d7faf7ee1dc4366d83b0eefe26a
#
_entry.id   5c040d7faf7ee1dc4366d83b0eefe26a
#
_cell.length_a   1.000
_cell.length_b   1.000
_cell.length_c   1.000
_cell.angle_alpha   90.00
_cell.angle_beta   90.00
_cell.angle_gamma   90.00
#
_symmetry.space_group_name_H-M   'P 1'
#
loop_
_entity.id
_entity.type
_entity.pdbx_description
1 polymer ?
#
loop_
_entity_poly.entity_id
_entity_poly.type
_entity_poly.pdbx_seq_one_letter_code
_entity_poly.pdbx_strand_id
1 'polypeptide(L)'
;MIERTTDKNGQFLLVPDIECNTIWTNLGWNDDDIINGYHAHGECEQFHSEIKTDMDVERLPSGKFDTNELVLELTVLAYNILRLIGQESLKSRRAPKTKHPVKRRRIRTVIGNLIQIAGHVTTHGGQIVLEIGCSNV
;
A
#
# COMPACT_ATOMS: atom_id res chain seq x y z
N MET A 1 22.85 14.95 -8.70
CA MET A 1 22.95 16.35 -8.21
C MET A 1 21.73 17.10 -8.70
N ILE A 2 20.97 17.68 -7.80
CA ILE A 2 19.81 18.51 -8.12
C ILE A 2 20.14 19.95 -7.71
N GLU A 3 20.02 20.88 -8.63
CA GLU A 3 20.19 22.30 -8.40
C GLU A 3 18.83 22.98 -8.40
N ARG A 4 18.45 23.61 -7.30
CA ARG A 4 17.20 24.35 -7.17
C ARG A 4 17.51 25.84 -7.16
N THR A 5 17.03 26.55 -8.14
CA THR A 5 17.18 28.01 -8.27
C THR A 5 16.01 28.79 -7.71
N THR A 6 14.89 28.11 -7.38
CA THR A 6 13.69 28.72 -6.82
C THR A 6 13.27 28.02 -5.53
N ASP A 7 12.69 28.75 -4.60
CA ASP A 7 12.09 28.20 -3.38
C ASP A 7 10.71 27.57 -3.66
N LYS A 8 10.08 27.01 -2.60
CA LYS A 8 8.73 26.38 -2.69
C LYS A 8 7.63 27.37 -3.09
N ASN A 9 7.87 28.69 -2.98
CA ASN A 9 6.92 29.76 -3.29
C ASN A 9 7.19 30.37 -4.69
N GLY A 10 8.18 29.83 -5.41
CA GLY A 10 8.54 30.32 -6.75
C GLY A 10 9.45 31.55 -6.76
N GLN A 11 10.02 31.95 -5.61
CA GLN A 11 11.00 33.03 -5.54
C GLN A 11 12.39 32.55 -5.92
N PHE A 12 13.14 33.33 -6.68
CA PHE A 12 14.53 33.02 -7.01
C PHE A 12 15.40 33.05 -5.75
N LEU A 13 16.17 32.00 -5.56
CA LEU A 13 17.17 31.92 -4.51
C LEU A 13 18.40 32.74 -4.90
N LEU A 14 18.94 33.49 -3.94
CA LEU A 14 20.17 34.27 -4.14
C LEU A 14 21.38 33.33 -4.36
N VAL A 15 21.38 32.18 -3.72
CA VAL A 15 22.35 31.11 -3.91
C VAL A 15 21.55 29.85 -4.23
N PRO A 16 21.89 29.11 -5.32
CA PRO A 16 21.21 27.86 -5.64
C PRO A 16 21.36 26.85 -4.49
N ASP A 17 20.26 26.16 -4.16
CA ASP A 17 20.28 25.03 -3.23
C ASP A 17 20.73 23.77 -4.00
N ILE A 18 21.89 23.24 -3.64
CA ILE A 18 22.49 22.09 -4.31
C ILE A 18 22.34 20.86 -3.43
N GLU A 19 21.49 19.92 -3.86
CA GLU A 19 21.31 18.62 -3.22
C GLU A 19 22.15 17.56 -3.94
N CYS A 20 23.11 16.97 -3.22
CA CYS A 20 23.95 15.89 -3.72
C CYS A 20 23.61 14.60 -2.97
N ASN A 21 23.07 13.61 -3.68
CA ASN A 21 22.89 12.25 -3.18
C ASN A 21 23.99 11.35 -3.76
N THR A 22 24.63 10.58 -2.90
CA THR A 22 25.66 9.60 -3.30
C THR A 22 25.16 8.19 -3.07
N ILE A 23 25.31 7.33 -4.07
CA ILE A 23 24.91 5.92 -3.99
C ILE A 23 26.16 5.08 -4.17
N TRP A 24 26.43 4.19 -3.19
CA TRP A 24 27.50 3.21 -3.29
C TRP A 24 26.93 1.91 -3.85
N THR A 25 27.56 1.39 -4.89
CA THR A 25 27.12 0.15 -5.53
C THR A 25 28.32 -0.63 -6.05
N ASN A 26 28.19 -1.96 -6.07
CA ASN A 26 29.09 -2.88 -6.74
C ASN A 26 28.49 -3.43 -8.05
N LEU A 27 27.33 -2.91 -8.47
CA LEU A 27 26.67 -3.30 -9.70
C LEU A 27 27.31 -2.58 -10.89
N GLY A 28 27.58 -3.33 -11.97
CA GLY A 28 28.10 -2.78 -13.23
C GLY A 28 27.03 -2.17 -14.14
N TRP A 29 25.94 -1.64 -13.54
CA TRP A 29 24.85 -1.02 -14.28
C TRP A 29 25.19 0.43 -14.63
N ASN A 30 24.44 1.02 -15.57
CA ASN A 30 24.55 2.45 -15.82
C ASN A 30 23.95 3.27 -14.68
N ASP A 31 24.28 4.56 -14.62
CA ASP A 31 23.87 5.45 -13.52
C ASP A 31 22.35 5.57 -13.40
N ASP A 32 21.62 5.64 -14.52
CA ASP A 32 20.15 5.77 -14.52
C ASP A 32 19.48 4.49 -14.00
N ASP A 33 19.99 3.31 -14.35
CA ASP A 33 19.45 2.03 -13.86
C ASP A 33 19.74 1.86 -12.37
N ILE A 34 20.90 2.31 -11.87
CA ILE A 34 21.23 2.31 -10.45
C ILE A 34 20.28 3.24 -9.69
N ILE A 35 20.05 4.46 -10.17
CA ILE A 35 19.15 5.43 -9.56
C ILE A 35 17.71 4.88 -9.54
N ASN A 36 17.24 4.33 -10.67
CA ASN A 36 15.91 3.75 -10.77
C ASN A 36 15.76 2.54 -9.85
N GLY A 37 16.75 1.68 -9.76
CA GLY A 37 16.79 0.54 -8.85
C GLY A 37 16.72 0.98 -7.38
N TYR A 38 17.46 2.02 -7.01
CA TYR A 38 17.43 2.61 -5.68
C TYR A 38 16.06 3.22 -5.34
N HIS A 39 15.45 3.93 -6.28
CA HIS A 39 14.10 4.47 -6.08
C HIS A 39 13.03 3.37 -5.98
N ALA A 40 13.18 2.28 -6.73
CA ALA A 40 12.28 1.12 -6.64
C ALA A 40 12.34 0.44 -5.26
N HIS A 41 13.47 0.53 -4.54
CA HIS A 41 13.59 0.02 -3.17
C HIS A 41 12.62 0.69 -2.20
N GLY A 42 12.30 1.97 -2.40
CA GLY A 42 11.30 2.68 -1.59
C GLY A 42 9.88 2.07 -1.68
N GLU A 43 9.56 1.32 -2.74
CA GLU A 43 8.29 0.59 -2.83
C GLU A 43 8.25 -0.60 -1.85
N CYS A 44 9.39 -1.26 -1.61
CA CYS A 44 9.49 -2.35 -0.63
C CYS A 44 9.21 -1.85 0.79
N GLU A 45 9.68 -0.67 1.14
CA GLU A 45 9.39 -0.07 2.45
C GLU A 45 7.90 0.18 2.66
N GLN A 46 7.18 0.58 1.61
CA GLN A 46 5.73 0.71 1.67
C GLN A 46 5.04 -0.62 1.92
N PHE A 47 5.50 -1.71 1.29
CA PHE A 47 4.94 -3.04 1.50
C PHE A 47 5.17 -3.53 2.93
N HIS A 48 6.37 -3.34 3.46
CA HIS A 48 6.67 -3.64 4.86
C HIS A 48 5.81 -2.81 5.83
N SER A 49 5.62 -1.52 5.55
CA SER A 49 4.75 -0.66 6.33
C SER A 49 3.29 -1.13 6.29
N GLU A 50 2.79 -1.55 5.14
CA GLU A 50 1.43 -2.08 5.01
C GLU A 50 1.24 -3.38 5.79
N ILE A 51 2.19 -4.31 5.74
CA ILE A 51 2.16 -5.55 6.51
C ILE A 51 2.18 -5.24 8.02
N LYS A 52 3.09 -4.39 8.47
CA LYS A 52 3.20 -4.03 9.88
C LYS A 52 1.97 -3.30 10.40
N THR A 53 1.55 -2.24 9.70
CA THR A 53 0.56 -1.27 10.20
C THR A 53 -0.86 -1.59 9.76
N ASP A 54 -1.05 -1.96 8.49
CA ASP A 54 -2.41 -2.15 7.95
C ASP A 54 -2.95 -3.56 8.25
N MET A 55 -2.07 -4.54 8.44
CA MET A 55 -2.41 -5.92 8.83
C MET A 55 -2.12 -6.22 10.31
N ASP A 56 -1.65 -5.23 11.08
CA ASP A 56 -1.40 -5.30 12.53
C ASP A 56 -0.43 -6.44 12.95
N VAL A 57 0.59 -6.69 12.12
CA VAL A 57 1.58 -7.74 12.37
C VAL A 57 2.84 -7.20 13.07
N GLU A 58 2.82 -5.95 13.51
CA GLU A 58 3.93 -5.36 14.27
C GLU A 58 4.19 -6.10 15.59
N ARG A 59 3.12 -6.66 16.18
CA ARG A 59 3.18 -7.47 17.41
C ARG A 59 2.86 -8.92 17.08
N LEU A 60 3.90 -9.76 17.06
CA LEU A 60 3.73 -11.18 16.86
C LEU A 60 3.07 -11.83 18.09
N PRO A 61 2.13 -12.79 17.90
CA PRO A 61 1.27 -13.29 18.96
C PRO A 61 1.95 -14.25 19.93
N SER A 62 3.17 -14.72 19.65
CA SER A 62 3.83 -15.77 20.40
C SER A 62 5.27 -15.44 20.73
N GLY A 63 5.79 -15.99 21.83
CA GLY A 63 7.21 -16.02 22.12
C GLY A 63 7.98 -17.15 21.41
N LYS A 64 7.27 -18.02 20.63
CA LYS A 64 7.88 -19.14 19.92
C LYS A 64 8.15 -18.75 18.47
N PHE A 65 9.38 -19.03 18.00
CA PHE A 65 9.82 -18.70 16.65
C PHE A 65 8.95 -19.36 15.58
N ASP A 66 8.75 -20.67 15.65
CA ASP A 66 8.01 -21.45 14.64
C ASP A 66 6.55 -20.95 14.48
N THR A 67 5.91 -20.58 15.59
CA THR A 67 4.55 -20.02 15.57
C THR A 67 4.52 -18.67 14.86
N ASN A 68 5.51 -17.81 15.12
CA ASN A 68 5.59 -16.51 14.51
C ASN A 68 5.96 -16.59 13.02
N GLU A 69 6.81 -17.55 12.64
CA GLU A 69 7.13 -17.85 11.24
C GLU A 69 5.86 -18.21 10.45
N LEU A 70 5.06 -19.16 10.97
CA LEU A 70 3.78 -19.52 10.34
C LEU A 70 2.83 -18.34 10.21
N VAL A 71 2.73 -17.49 11.24
CA VAL A 71 1.89 -16.28 11.20
C VAL A 71 2.37 -15.33 10.11
N LEU A 72 3.67 -15.13 9.96
CA LEU A 72 4.23 -14.28 8.91
C LEU A 72 3.98 -14.84 7.51
N GLU A 73 4.13 -16.15 7.31
CA GLU A 73 3.83 -16.79 6.02
C GLU A 73 2.35 -16.64 5.63
N LEU A 74 1.43 -16.88 6.57
CA LEU A 74 -0.01 -16.66 6.34
C LEU A 74 -0.33 -15.19 6.08
N THR A 75 0.37 -14.29 6.74
CA THR A 75 0.21 -12.84 6.51
C THR A 75 0.64 -12.45 5.10
N VAL A 76 1.77 -12.96 4.62
CA VAL A 76 2.25 -12.70 3.24
C VAL A 76 1.25 -13.25 2.21
N LEU A 77 0.69 -14.43 2.45
CA LEU A 77 -0.35 -15.01 1.60
C LEU A 77 -1.59 -14.10 1.57
N ALA A 78 -2.10 -13.72 2.74
CA ALA A 78 -3.26 -12.82 2.86
C ALA A 78 -2.98 -11.44 2.21
N TYR A 79 -1.79 -10.89 2.40
CA TYR A 79 -1.35 -9.66 1.77
C TYR A 79 -1.44 -9.75 0.23
N ASN A 80 -0.92 -10.83 -0.36
CA ASN A 80 -0.95 -11.03 -1.80
C ASN A 80 -2.39 -11.14 -2.34
N ILE A 81 -3.28 -11.84 -1.63
CA ILE A 81 -4.71 -11.93 -1.97
C ILE A 81 -5.35 -10.54 -1.93
N LEU A 82 -5.15 -9.77 -0.86
CA LEU A 82 -5.66 -8.40 -0.74
C LEU A 82 -5.13 -7.48 -1.83
N ARG A 83 -3.86 -7.65 -2.23
CA ARG A 83 -3.26 -6.92 -3.36
C ARG A 83 -3.98 -7.23 -4.68
N LEU A 84 -4.27 -8.49 -4.96
CA LEU A 84 -5.02 -8.89 -6.15
C LEU A 84 -6.44 -8.31 -6.15
N ILE A 85 -7.16 -8.41 -5.03
CA ILE A 85 -8.49 -7.80 -4.87
C ILE A 85 -8.42 -6.29 -5.12
N GLY A 86 -7.42 -5.62 -4.55
CA GLY A 86 -7.20 -4.19 -4.75
C GLY A 86 -6.96 -3.82 -6.21
N GLN A 87 -6.17 -4.59 -6.95
CA GLN A 87 -5.89 -4.38 -8.37
C GLN A 87 -7.13 -4.62 -9.23
N GLU A 88 -7.85 -5.71 -9.02
CA GLU A 88 -9.08 -6.02 -9.74
C GLU A 88 -10.17 -4.97 -9.47
N SER A 89 -10.24 -4.44 -8.25
CA SER A 89 -11.18 -3.38 -7.92
C SER A 89 -10.96 -2.07 -8.69
N LEU A 90 -9.72 -1.79 -9.11
CA LEU A 90 -9.44 -0.59 -9.94
C LEU A 90 -9.98 -0.72 -11.36
N LYS A 91 -10.17 -1.95 -11.85
CA LYS A 91 -10.75 -2.24 -13.18
C LYS A 91 -12.28 -2.26 -13.14
N SER A 92 -12.87 -2.48 -11.97
CA SER A 92 -14.31 -2.64 -11.79
C SER A 92 -15.04 -1.30 -11.71
N ARG A 93 -16.10 -1.12 -12.50
CA ARG A 93 -16.99 0.04 -12.40
C ARG A 93 -17.86 0.05 -11.14
N ARG A 94 -18.04 -1.11 -10.50
CA ARG A 94 -18.87 -1.28 -9.29
C ARG A 94 -18.09 -1.06 -7.99
N ALA A 95 -16.78 -1.07 -8.06
CA ALA A 95 -15.97 -0.82 -6.86
C ALA A 95 -15.95 0.67 -6.50
N PRO A 96 -15.83 1.01 -5.20
CA PRO A 96 -15.71 2.40 -4.75
C PRO A 96 -14.59 3.11 -5.49
N LYS A 97 -14.87 4.31 -5.99
CA LYS A 97 -13.88 5.10 -6.73
C LYS A 97 -12.83 5.66 -5.77
N THR A 98 -11.61 5.80 -6.25
CA THR A 98 -10.56 6.52 -5.55
C THR A 98 -10.70 8.02 -5.77
N LYS A 99 -10.38 8.82 -4.75
CA LYS A 99 -10.44 10.30 -4.87
C LYS A 99 -9.50 10.85 -5.96
N HIS A 100 -8.40 10.16 -6.19
CA HIS A 100 -7.41 10.50 -7.22
C HIS A 100 -7.03 9.26 -8.00
N PRO A 101 -6.54 9.41 -9.26
CA PRO A 101 -5.98 8.29 -10.01
C PRO A 101 -4.82 7.66 -9.24
N VAL A 102 -4.90 6.38 -8.98
CA VAL A 102 -3.87 5.62 -8.26
C VAL A 102 -3.48 4.38 -9.04
N LYS A 103 -2.19 4.03 -9.00
CA LYS A 103 -1.69 2.79 -9.62
C LYS A 103 -2.05 1.55 -8.80
N ARG A 104 -2.27 1.72 -7.49
CA ARG A 104 -2.66 0.65 -6.57
C ARG A 104 -3.46 1.20 -5.38
N ARG A 105 -4.29 0.36 -4.77
CA ARG A 105 -4.94 0.66 -3.49
C ARG A 105 -4.04 0.21 -2.35
N ARG A 106 -3.96 1.02 -1.30
CA ARG A 106 -3.33 0.64 -0.04
C ARG A 106 -4.16 -0.47 0.63
N ILE A 107 -3.51 -1.43 1.32
CA ILE A 107 -4.17 -2.59 1.94
C ILE A 107 -5.27 -2.17 2.92
N ARG A 108 -5.04 -1.17 3.77
CA ARG A 108 -6.08 -0.61 4.66
C ARG A 108 -7.34 -0.18 3.91
N THR A 109 -7.19 0.44 2.75
CA THR A 109 -8.32 0.86 1.90
C THR A 109 -9.03 -0.34 1.29
N VAL A 110 -8.30 -1.37 0.92
CA VAL A 110 -8.88 -2.64 0.41
C VAL A 110 -9.71 -3.30 1.51
N ILE A 111 -9.17 -3.43 2.71
CA ILE A 111 -9.86 -4.02 3.86
C ILE A 111 -11.12 -3.22 4.19
N GLY A 112 -10.99 -1.89 4.38
CA GLY A 112 -12.12 -1.05 4.81
C GLY A 112 -13.23 -0.90 3.77
N ASN A 113 -12.88 -0.84 2.48
CA ASN A 113 -13.87 -0.53 1.44
C ASN A 113 -14.40 -1.76 0.70
N LEU A 114 -13.68 -2.88 0.73
CA LEU A 114 -14.01 -4.06 -0.07
C LEU A 114 -14.25 -5.32 0.77
N ILE A 115 -13.74 -5.40 1.98
CA ILE A 115 -13.88 -6.55 2.88
C ILE A 115 -14.83 -6.23 4.04
N GLN A 116 -14.60 -5.12 4.74
CA GLN A 116 -15.43 -4.68 5.86
C GLN A 116 -16.66 -3.92 5.35
N ILE A 117 -17.58 -4.65 4.70
CA ILE A 117 -18.81 -4.06 4.17
C ILE A 117 -19.91 -4.18 5.25
N ALA A 118 -20.61 -3.09 5.49
CA ALA A 118 -21.75 -3.10 6.40
C ALA A 118 -22.85 -4.03 5.85
N GLY A 119 -23.37 -4.91 6.71
CA GLY A 119 -24.47 -5.79 6.38
C GLY A 119 -25.56 -5.74 7.45
N HIS A 120 -26.81 -5.92 7.04
CA HIS A 120 -27.95 -6.04 7.92
C HIS A 120 -28.51 -7.45 7.82
N VAL A 121 -28.65 -8.13 8.96
CA VAL A 121 -29.24 -9.45 9.00
C VAL A 121 -30.69 -9.31 9.43
N THR A 122 -31.60 -9.75 8.55
CA THR A 122 -33.04 -9.80 8.83
C THR A 122 -33.52 -11.24 8.89
N THR A 123 -34.47 -11.52 9.76
CA THR A 123 -35.13 -12.81 9.85
C THR A 123 -36.62 -12.61 9.50
N HIS A 124 -37.07 -13.23 8.41
CA HIS A 124 -38.44 -13.16 7.97
C HIS A 124 -38.92 -14.54 7.51
N GLY A 125 -40.07 -15.00 8.01
CA GLY A 125 -40.64 -16.27 7.60
C GLY A 125 -39.77 -17.50 7.82
N GLY A 126 -38.89 -17.49 8.85
CA GLY A 126 -37.94 -18.58 9.12
C GLY A 126 -36.70 -18.60 8.24
N GLN A 127 -36.52 -17.58 7.37
CA GLN A 127 -35.38 -17.39 6.56
C GLN A 127 -34.47 -16.29 7.12
N ILE A 128 -33.16 -16.51 7.05
CA ILE A 128 -32.14 -15.50 7.40
C ILE A 128 -31.70 -14.84 6.09
N VAL A 129 -31.94 -13.54 5.98
CA VAL A 129 -31.53 -12.73 4.83
C VAL A 129 -30.42 -11.79 5.25
N LEU A 130 -29.30 -11.85 4.56
CA LEU A 130 -28.17 -10.93 4.71
C LEU A 130 -28.25 -9.87 3.61
N GLU A 131 -28.58 -8.65 3.99
CA GLU A 131 -28.53 -7.48 3.10
C GLU A 131 -27.16 -6.84 3.23
N ILE A 132 -26.38 -6.86 2.14
CA ILE A 132 -25.06 -6.23 2.10
C ILE A 132 -25.22 -4.85 1.48
N GLY A 133 -24.81 -3.83 2.21
CA GLY A 133 -24.82 -2.46 1.71
C GLY A 133 -23.87 -2.29 0.53
N CYS A 134 -24.42 -2.00 -0.66
CA CYS A 134 -23.60 -1.44 -1.73
C CYS A 134 -23.42 0.03 -1.42
N SER A 135 -22.18 0.47 -1.14
CA SER A 135 -21.87 1.89 -1.09
C SER A 135 -22.10 2.48 -2.49
N ASN A 136 -23.29 3.03 -2.72
CA ASN A 136 -23.51 3.91 -3.85
C ASN A 136 -22.71 5.20 -3.58
N VAL A 137 -21.57 5.35 -4.22
CA VAL A 137 -20.85 6.62 -4.32
C VAL A 137 -21.09 7.22 -5.69
#